data_e7da9c43639dbbe5c3b29eece3a95914
#
_entry.id   e7da9c43639dbbe5c3b29eece3a95914
#
_cell.length_a   1.000
_cell.length_b   1.000
_cell.length_c   1.000
_cell.angle_alpha   90.00
_cell.angle_beta   90.00
_cell.angle_gamma   90.00
#
_symmetry.space_group_name_H-M   'P 1'
#
loop_
_entity.id
_entity.type
_entity.pdbx_description
1 polymer ?
#
loop_
_entity_poly.entity_id
_entity_poly.type
_entity_poly.pdbx_seq_one_letter_code
_entity_poly.pdbx_strand_id
1 'polypeptide(L)'
;MALDKLVDSAALDANLTSVANAIRAKGGTSGPMAFPSGFVAAVEAIPKKETVTWHQDSEAVRSFLAEVNYSGVPYTETEISNYLPSSPMPITNTKPAGITVDGKTFYNEIPNAETPFATANKAGTLMPLDQVRWIKSQTTNMRDLGGWPCDGGSVRYGLLYRSGDLVAADEDLFIHDLKIHTECDLTADGVPAFPGKMRYIGHTSYAMYSLSNTEAWRVNLRGIFDAVKFGDPVIFHCAMGADRTGTLACILEALLGVSQSDLDKDYELTSFYSLRARNGNYQGGTGDWAHLMSALTALSGSTIRDKAVTFVLSLGFTAAEINVYRRAMIDGTPADITGPTFTVTNSLSNCASSNSTGSIGINESYAATITAASGYTLDGATVSITMGGTDITASAYNNGAISIPAVTGNVVITIAAAEKVKENLFNKDDPDVVLRGRINSSGNAVAYADGQLVTGFIPAQVGDVFEIETDHGQTTATGGNGYTGVMGCYTSGKAFISPSIGAASPEAWVWNSGVTGGTCTIKRTNNNKDYSGTAYVRFCLAYTSIDNIKIYKE
;
A
#
# COMPACT_ATOMS: atom_id res chain seq x y z
N MET A 1 -14.72 -1.95 -29.67
CA MET A 1 -15.70 -2.77 -28.91
C MET A 1 -15.75 -2.20 -27.51
N ALA A 2 -16.85 -1.56 -27.13
CA ALA A 2 -17.09 -1.21 -25.75
C ALA A 2 -17.33 -2.52 -24.99
N LEU A 3 -16.46 -2.79 -24.01
CA LEU A 3 -16.72 -3.82 -23.02
C LEU A 3 -17.91 -3.33 -22.19
N ASP A 4 -19.11 -3.85 -22.44
CA ASP A 4 -20.20 -3.77 -21.51
C ASP A 4 -19.80 -4.58 -20.26
N LYS A 5 -19.08 -3.93 -19.34
CA LYS A 5 -19.05 -4.40 -17.97
C LYS A 5 -20.48 -4.30 -17.47
N LEU A 6 -21.12 -5.43 -17.25
CA LEU A 6 -22.31 -5.54 -16.41
C LEU A 6 -21.89 -5.06 -15.01
N VAL A 7 -21.98 -3.76 -14.79
CA VAL A 7 -21.87 -3.18 -13.45
C VAL A 7 -23.24 -3.37 -12.85
N ASP A 8 -23.32 -4.10 -11.73
CA ASP A 8 -24.52 -4.09 -10.92
C ASP A 8 -24.79 -2.64 -10.47
N SER A 9 -25.68 -1.98 -11.17
CA SER A 9 -25.98 -0.56 -10.96
C SER A 9 -26.50 -0.30 -9.55
N ALA A 10 -27.22 -1.25 -8.96
CA ALA A 10 -27.77 -1.12 -7.60
C ALA A 10 -26.65 -1.19 -6.55
N ALA A 11 -25.67 -2.09 -6.73
CA ALA A 11 -24.49 -2.17 -5.85
C ALA A 11 -23.59 -0.95 -6.01
N LEU A 12 -23.42 -0.43 -7.25
CA LEU A 12 -22.67 0.79 -7.49
C LEU A 12 -23.34 2.00 -6.82
N ASP A 13 -24.65 2.16 -6.97
CA ASP A 13 -25.41 3.27 -6.37
C ASP A 13 -25.36 3.22 -4.84
N ALA A 14 -25.44 2.03 -4.24
CA ALA A 14 -25.30 1.86 -2.80
C ALA A 14 -23.91 2.25 -2.30
N ASN A 15 -22.85 1.86 -3.04
CA ASN A 15 -21.47 2.19 -2.70
C ASN A 15 -21.20 3.70 -2.85
N LEU A 16 -21.65 4.33 -3.94
CA LEU A 16 -21.54 5.77 -4.15
C LEU A 16 -22.30 6.55 -3.09
N THR A 17 -23.49 6.09 -2.69
CA THR A 17 -24.27 6.70 -1.61
C THR A 17 -23.52 6.59 -0.28
N SER A 18 -22.90 5.46 0.02
CA SER A 18 -22.08 5.27 1.22
C SER A 18 -20.88 6.23 1.26
N VAL A 19 -20.17 6.36 0.15
CA VAL A 19 -19.05 7.32 0.03
C VAL A 19 -19.56 8.77 0.19
N ALA A 20 -20.66 9.13 -0.45
CA ALA A 20 -21.25 10.45 -0.32
C ALA A 20 -21.63 10.79 1.14
N ASN A 21 -22.18 9.81 1.86
CA ASN A 21 -22.53 9.98 3.28
C ASN A 21 -21.29 10.13 4.16
N ALA A 22 -20.21 9.37 3.87
CA ALA A 22 -18.95 9.51 4.58
C ALA A 22 -18.31 10.90 4.37
N ILE A 23 -18.36 11.45 3.15
CA ILE A 23 -17.90 12.81 2.85
C ILE A 23 -18.71 13.85 3.62
N ARG A 24 -20.06 13.72 3.67
CA ARG A 24 -20.93 14.62 4.44
C ARG A 24 -20.64 14.57 5.94
N ALA A 25 -20.43 13.36 6.47
CA ALA A 25 -20.09 13.17 7.88
C ALA A 25 -18.75 13.80 8.27
N LYS A 26 -17.86 14.02 7.31
CA LYS A 26 -16.57 14.72 7.51
C LYS A 26 -16.65 16.23 7.25
N GLY A 27 -17.84 16.79 7.09
CA GLY A 27 -18.05 18.22 6.88
C GLY A 27 -17.90 18.69 5.43
N GLY A 28 -17.93 17.77 4.46
CA GLY A 28 -18.08 18.11 3.05
C GLY A 28 -19.47 18.69 2.74
N THR A 29 -19.75 18.93 1.46
CA THR A 29 -21.04 19.52 1.05
C THR A 29 -22.24 18.70 1.52
N SER A 30 -23.31 19.38 1.91
CA SER A 30 -24.60 18.76 2.25
C SER A 30 -25.49 18.52 1.01
N GLY A 31 -25.14 19.11 -0.14
CA GLY A 31 -25.91 19.03 -1.37
C GLY A 31 -25.74 17.71 -2.16
N PRO A 32 -26.46 17.58 -3.28
CA PRO A 32 -26.25 16.48 -4.22
C PRO A 32 -24.84 16.51 -4.81
N MET A 33 -24.24 15.35 -4.99
CA MET A 33 -22.91 15.19 -5.57
C MET A 33 -23.00 14.37 -6.86
N ALA A 34 -22.63 14.98 -7.99
CA ALA A 34 -22.51 14.30 -9.27
C ALA A 34 -21.16 13.54 -9.36
N PHE A 35 -21.20 12.27 -9.73
CA PHE A 35 -19.98 11.48 -9.94
C PHE A 35 -19.39 11.73 -11.34
N PRO A 36 -18.05 11.86 -11.50
CA PRO A 36 -17.02 11.88 -10.46
C PRO A 36 -16.70 13.28 -9.89
N SER A 37 -16.99 14.36 -10.63
CA SER A 37 -16.51 15.72 -10.33
C SER A 37 -17.07 16.30 -9.05
N GLY A 38 -18.33 16.03 -8.75
CA GLY A 38 -18.97 16.47 -7.51
C GLY A 38 -18.39 15.80 -6.26
N PHE A 39 -17.91 14.55 -6.38
CA PHE A 39 -17.22 13.86 -5.30
C PHE A 39 -15.85 14.47 -5.03
N VAL A 40 -15.10 14.78 -6.08
CA VAL A 40 -13.79 15.44 -5.95
C VAL A 40 -13.96 16.80 -5.26
N ALA A 41 -14.85 17.65 -5.79
CA ALA A 41 -15.12 18.96 -5.18
C ALA A 41 -15.61 18.87 -3.74
N ALA A 42 -16.42 17.86 -3.41
CA ALA A 42 -16.90 17.65 -2.06
C ALA A 42 -15.82 17.17 -1.09
N VAL A 43 -14.86 16.35 -1.56
CA VAL A 43 -13.67 15.95 -0.77
C VAL A 43 -12.75 17.15 -0.54
N GLU A 44 -12.54 17.97 -1.56
CA GLU A 44 -11.75 19.21 -1.44
C GLU A 44 -12.39 20.24 -0.50
N ALA A 45 -13.73 20.24 -0.42
CA ALA A 45 -14.49 21.09 0.48
C ALA A 45 -14.61 20.55 1.93
N ILE A 46 -14.14 19.33 2.21
CA ILE A 46 -14.03 18.86 3.60
C ILE A 46 -13.12 19.86 4.31
N PRO A 47 -13.59 20.51 5.41
CA PRO A 47 -12.74 21.38 6.19
C PRO A 47 -11.48 20.57 6.56
N LYS A 48 -10.34 21.00 6.04
CA LYS A 48 -9.07 20.53 6.58
C LYS A 48 -9.15 20.87 8.06
N LYS A 49 -9.05 19.84 8.94
CA LYS A 49 -8.92 20.10 10.37
C LYS A 49 -7.82 21.16 10.45
N GLU A 50 -8.17 22.36 10.88
CA GLU A 50 -7.17 23.40 11.03
C GLU A 50 -6.19 22.83 12.05
N THR A 51 -5.06 22.39 11.57
CA THR A 51 -3.89 22.17 12.40
C THR A 51 -3.56 23.56 12.90
N VAL A 52 -3.84 23.81 14.15
CA VAL A 52 -3.47 25.08 14.80
C VAL A 52 -1.98 25.21 14.59
N THR A 53 -1.59 26.09 13.68
CA THR A 53 -0.20 26.36 13.36
C THR A 53 0.30 27.32 14.45
N TRP A 54 0.97 26.76 15.44
CA TRP A 54 1.57 27.54 16.49
C TRP A 54 2.94 27.99 16.03
N HIS A 55 3.12 29.29 15.98
CA HIS A 55 4.43 29.88 15.73
C HIS A 55 5.25 29.88 17.01
N GLN A 56 6.57 29.95 16.88
CA GLN A 56 7.49 30.04 18.01
C GLN A 56 7.42 31.38 18.76
N ASP A 57 6.54 32.28 18.36
CA ASP A 57 6.36 33.55 19.03
C ASP A 57 5.52 33.39 20.30
N SER A 58 5.85 34.16 21.30
CA SER A 58 5.17 34.16 22.60
C SER A 58 3.68 34.56 22.51
N GLU A 59 3.27 35.27 21.45
CA GLU A 59 1.90 35.71 21.27
C GLU A 59 1.00 34.56 20.79
N ALA A 60 1.47 33.75 19.83
CA ALA A 60 0.73 32.57 19.38
C ALA A 60 0.57 31.55 20.51
N VAL A 61 1.61 31.36 21.31
CA VAL A 61 1.55 30.47 22.47
C VAL A 61 0.61 31.02 23.55
N ARG A 62 0.59 32.32 23.78
CA ARG A 62 -0.37 32.98 24.69
C ARG A 62 -1.80 32.80 24.23
N SER A 63 -2.05 32.95 22.92
CA SER A 63 -3.38 32.73 22.35
C SER A 63 -3.86 31.30 22.59
N PHE A 64 -2.98 30.31 22.39
CA PHE A 64 -3.31 28.91 22.68
C PHE A 64 -3.63 28.70 24.17
N LEU A 65 -2.79 29.17 25.06
CA LEU A 65 -3.04 28.99 26.50
C LEU A 65 -4.31 29.70 26.96
N ALA A 66 -4.73 30.79 26.28
CA ALA A 66 -6.01 31.43 26.52
C ALA A 66 -7.21 30.57 26.08
N GLU A 67 -7.02 29.72 25.06
CA GLU A 67 -8.03 28.79 24.56
C GLU A 67 -8.05 27.46 25.35
N VAL A 68 -6.92 27.02 25.88
CA VAL A 68 -6.83 25.81 26.70
C VAL A 68 -7.37 26.04 28.07
N ASN A 69 -8.41 25.32 28.41
CA ASN A 69 -9.18 25.57 29.63
C ASN A 69 -9.35 24.28 30.44
N TYR A 70 -8.65 24.21 31.54
CA TYR A 70 -8.69 23.07 32.44
C TYR A 70 -9.98 22.96 33.24
N SER A 71 -10.58 24.11 33.59
CA SER A 71 -11.75 24.20 34.48
C SER A 71 -12.96 24.89 33.85
N GLY A 72 -12.99 25.11 32.54
CA GLY A 72 -13.99 25.92 31.88
C GLY A 72 -13.77 27.43 32.04
N VAL A 73 -12.66 27.85 32.63
CA VAL A 73 -12.32 29.27 32.85
C VAL A 73 -11.00 29.59 32.10
N PRO A 74 -10.99 30.55 31.16
CA PRO A 74 -9.78 30.97 30.49
C PRO A 74 -8.67 31.39 31.44
N TYR A 75 -7.43 31.09 31.11
CA TYR A 75 -6.29 31.60 31.86
C TYR A 75 -6.23 33.11 31.81
N THR A 76 -5.89 33.72 32.94
CA THR A 76 -5.62 35.15 32.99
C THR A 76 -4.28 35.48 32.35
N GLU A 77 -4.10 36.74 31.90
CA GLU A 77 -2.83 37.19 31.33
C GLU A 77 -1.65 37.00 32.31
N THR A 78 -1.90 37.18 33.61
CA THR A 78 -0.88 36.93 34.63
C THR A 78 -0.50 35.46 34.71
N GLU A 79 -1.47 34.55 34.65
CA GLU A 79 -1.19 33.10 34.64
C GLU A 79 -0.45 32.70 33.40
N ILE A 80 -0.83 33.18 32.21
CA ILE A 80 -0.15 32.93 30.95
C ILE A 80 1.30 33.44 31.02
N SER A 81 1.52 34.64 31.54
CA SER A 81 2.85 35.21 31.71
C SER A 81 3.74 34.44 32.67
N ASN A 82 3.15 33.87 33.71
CA ASN A 82 3.88 32.98 34.63
C ASN A 82 4.15 31.60 34.02
N TYR A 83 3.32 31.18 33.07
CA TYR A 83 3.46 29.89 32.37
C TYR A 83 4.58 29.93 31.33
N LEU A 84 4.74 31.06 30.64
CA LEU A 84 5.70 31.29 29.58
C LEU A 84 6.57 32.49 29.92
N PRO A 85 7.80 32.29 30.34
CA PRO A 85 8.72 33.40 30.51
C PRO A 85 8.96 34.14 29.19
N SER A 86 9.09 35.44 29.26
CA SER A 86 9.27 36.33 28.10
C SER A 86 10.63 36.20 27.42
N SER A 87 11.57 35.52 28.03
CA SER A 87 12.92 35.32 27.52
C SER A 87 13.43 33.92 27.85
N PRO A 88 14.30 33.33 27.03
CA PRO A 88 14.95 32.07 27.33
C PRO A 88 15.65 32.13 28.69
N MET A 89 15.52 31.07 29.47
CA MET A 89 16.20 30.96 30.75
C MET A 89 17.65 30.57 30.52
N PRO A 90 18.62 31.31 31.12
CA PRO A 90 20.01 30.91 31.03
C PRO A 90 20.25 29.63 31.81
N ILE A 91 21.07 28.75 31.24
CA ILE A 91 21.50 27.52 31.90
C ILE A 91 22.66 27.89 32.83
N THR A 92 22.41 27.75 34.11
CA THR A 92 23.38 28.08 35.16
C THR A 92 23.45 26.94 36.19
N ASN A 93 24.44 26.98 37.05
CA ASN A 93 24.54 26.04 38.17
C ASN A 93 23.61 26.44 39.33
N THR A 94 22.84 27.49 39.18
CA THR A 94 21.88 27.94 40.17
C THR A 94 20.48 27.43 39.81
N LYS A 95 19.70 27.13 40.82
CA LYS A 95 18.30 26.77 40.68
C LYS A 95 17.53 27.89 39.99
N PRO A 96 16.89 27.63 38.84
CA PRO A 96 16.06 28.64 38.21
C PRO A 96 14.79 28.91 39.04
N ALA A 97 14.22 30.10 38.91
CA ALA A 97 12.93 30.41 39.52
C ALA A 97 11.83 29.53 38.91
N GLY A 98 11.04 28.88 39.74
CA GLY A 98 9.92 28.07 39.27
C GLY A 98 8.82 28.93 38.66
N ILE A 99 8.10 28.38 37.69
CA ILE A 99 6.87 28.95 37.15
C ILE A 99 5.72 28.35 37.92
N THR A 100 4.93 29.21 38.62
CA THR A 100 3.82 28.76 39.44
C THR A 100 2.49 29.30 38.87
N VAL A 101 1.58 28.39 38.57
CA VAL A 101 0.19 28.69 38.14
C VAL A 101 -0.74 27.88 38.99
N ASP A 102 -1.74 28.51 39.57
CA ASP A 102 -2.67 27.92 40.55
C ASP A 102 -1.96 27.15 41.68
N GLY A 103 -0.92 27.72 42.24
CA GLY A 103 -0.15 27.11 43.31
C GLY A 103 0.70 25.92 42.88
N LYS A 104 0.71 25.55 41.60
CA LYS A 104 1.50 24.46 41.05
C LYS A 104 2.77 24.97 40.38
N THR A 105 3.92 24.46 40.77
CA THR A 105 5.21 24.81 40.17
C THR A 105 5.52 23.83 39.05
N PHE A 106 5.82 24.33 37.85
CA PHE A 106 6.09 23.53 36.66
C PHE A 106 7.53 23.06 36.55
N TYR A 107 8.41 23.55 37.36
CA TYR A 107 9.70 22.94 37.54
C TYR A 107 10.16 23.11 38.98
N ASN A 108 10.92 22.12 39.41
CA ASN A 108 11.39 22.04 40.79
C ASN A 108 12.84 22.42 40.92
N GLU A 109 13.31 22.24 42.14
CA GLU A 109 14.71 22.41 42.45
C GLU A 109 15.59 21.52 41.58
N ILE A 110 16.58 22.14 40.96
CA ILE A 110 17.69 21.40 40.40
C ILE A 110 18.49 20.88 41.60
N PRO A 111 18.71 19.56 41.74
CA PRO A 111 19.22 18.99 43.00
C PRO A 111 20.61 19.44 43.40
N ASN A 112 21.47 19.79 42.42
CA ASN A 112 22.85 20.24 42.68
C ASN A 112 23.39 21.03 41.47
N ALA A 113 24.62 21.56 41.64
CA ALA A 113 25.31 22.32 40.59
C ALA A 113 25.73 21.50 39.36
N GLU A 114 25.73 20.17 39.45
CA GLU A 114 26.09 19.25 38.36
C GLU A 114 24.86 18.82 37.55
N THR A 115 23.85 19.64 37.55
CA THR A 115 22.61 19.36 36.85
C THR A 115 22.81 19.29 35.34
N PRO A 116 21.89 18.67 34.62
CA PRO A 116 21.87 18.63 33.16
C PRO A 116 22.02 20.00 32.52
N PHE A 117 21.43 21.04 33.10
CA PHE A 117 21.51 22.40 32.57
C PHE A 117 22.92 22.99 32.59
N ALA A 118 23.71 22.71 33.61
CA ALA A 118 25.11 23.11 33.63
C ALA A 118 25.90 22.41 32.52
N THR A 119 25.56 21.18 32.22
CA THR A 119 26.22 20.43 31.15
C THR A 119 25.75 20.88 29.76
N ALA A 120 24.48 21.07 29.54
CA ALA A 120 23.91 21.56 28.27
C ALA A 120 24.41 22.98 27.95
N ASN A 121 24.73 23.77 28.96
CA ASN A 121 25.26 25.13 28.82
C ASN A 121 26.78 25.21 28.54
N LYS A 122 27.47 24.13 28.28
CA LYS A 122 28.92 24.15 27.98
C LYS A 122 29.31 25.11 26.86
N ALA A 123 28.41 25.35 25.92
CA ALA A 123 28.62 26.30 24.81
C ALA A 123 28.06 27.71 25.11
N GLY A 124 27.65 28.01 26.34
CA GLY A 124 26.97 29.27 26.67
C GLY A 124 25.54 29.38 26.08
N THR A 125 24.94 28.26 25.74
CA THR A 125 23.59 28.20 25.12
C THR A 125 22.53 28.44 26.16
N LEU A 126 21.53 29.26 25.85
CA LEU A 126 20.36 29.45 26.68
C LEU A 126 19.36 28.29 26.47
N MET A 127 18.67 27.93 27.51
CA MET A 127 17.52 27.00 27.40
C MET A 127 16.35 27.77 26.78
N PRO A 128 15.80 27.35 25.62
CA PRO A 128 14.74 28.07 24.95
C PRO A 128 13.36 27.77 25.60
N LEU A 129 13.17 28.19 26.83
CA LEU A 129 11.94 27.89 27.60
C LEU A 129 10.71 28.58 27.06
N ASP A 130 10.85 29.69 26.36
CA ASP A 130 9.80 30.37 25.63
C ASP A 130 9.27 29.56 24.44
N GLN A 131 10.03 28.60 23.93
CA GLN A 131 9.60 27.65 22.91
C GLN A 131 8.87 26.44 23.48
N VAL A 132 9.07 26.15 24.76
CA VAL A 132 8.47 24.99 25.41
C VAL A 132 7.08 25.33 25.89
N ARG A 133 6.07 24.62 25.40
CA ARG A 133 4.70 24.76 25.85
C ARG A 133 4.41 23.78 26.97
N TRP A 134 4.51 24.30 28.19
CA TRP A 134 4.10 23.59 29.39
C TRP A 134 2.60 23.58 29.52
N ILE A 135 2.03 22.45 29.87
CA ILE A 135 0.58 22.29 30.02
C ILE A 135 0.25 22.26 31.51
N LYS A 136 -0.60 23.20 31.95
CA LYS A 136 -1.11 23.21 33.31
C LYS A 136 -1.97 21.96 33.56
N SER A 137 -1.48 21.03 34.36
CA SER A 137 -2.13 19.76 34.65
C SER A 137 -1.68 19.17 35.99
N GLN A 138 -2.42 18.18 36.48
CA GLN A 138 -1.97 17.35 37.60
C GLN A 138 -1.06 16.21 37.12
N THR A 139 -1.08 15.93 35.81
CA THR A 139 -0.22 14.96 35.16
C THR A 139 1.22 15.47 35.16
N THR A 140 2.12 14.62 35.64
CA THR A 140 3.54 14.97 35.79
C THR A 140 4.21 15.16 34.42
N ASN A 141 5.14 16.13 34.33
CA ASN A 141 6.00 16.32 33.16
C ASN A 141 5.26 16.55 31.84
N MET A 142 4.05 17.13 31.92
CA MET A 142 3.17 17.37 30.77
C MET A 142 3.65 18.55 29.95
N ARG A 143 3.92 18.34 28.67
CA ARG A 143 4.27 19.37 27.69
C ARG A 143 3.97 18.95 26.26
N ASP A 144 3.84 19.95 25.39
CA ASP A 144 3.83 19.77 23.94
C ASP A 144 5.26 19.47 23.44
N LEU A 145 5.39 18.62 22.44
CA LEU A 145 6.67 18.30 21.81
C LEU A 145 7.06 19.35 20.76
N GLY A 146 6.16 20.26 20.42
CA GLY A 146 6.39 21.29 19.40
C GLY A 146 7.39 22.38 19.79
N GLY A 147 7.75 23.19 18.79
CA GLY A 147 8.58 24.38 18.95
C GLY A 147 10.05 24.21 18.61
N TRP A 148 10.59 23.03 18.61
CA TRP A 148 12.00 22.81 18.29
C TRP A 148 12.32 23.13 16.82
N PRO A 149 13.43 23.84 16.54
CA PRO A 149 13.92 23.99 15.18
C PRO A 149 14.22 22.65 14.55
N CYS A 150 13.82 22.46 13.29
CA CYS A 150 14.01 21.21 12.58
C CYS A 150 14.21 21.46 11.08
N ASP A 151 14.34 20.39 10.29
CA ASP A 151 14.57 20.50 8.86
C ASP A 151 13.42 21.18 8.12
N GLY A 152 13.65 22.37 7.62
CA GLY A 152 12.70 23.12 6.80
C GLY A 152 11.65 23.89 7.61
N GLY A 153 11.79 23.99 8.93
CA GLY A 153 10.87 24.73 9.78
C GLY A 153 11.05 24.47 11.25
N SER A 154 9.95 24.30 11.95
CA SER A 154 9.90 23.93 13.37
C SER A 154 8.93 22.78 13.62
N VAL A 155 9.12 22.05 14.70
CA VAL A 155 8.18 21.01 15.13
C VAL A 155 6.83 21.66 15.46
N ARG A 156 5.77 21.15 14.85
CA ARG A 156 4.42 21.70 15.00
C ARG A 156 3.88 21.43 16.39
N TYR A 157 3.29 22.46 16.99
CA TYR A 157 2.57 22.33 18.24
C TYR A 157 1.19 21.66 18.07
N GLY A 158 0.65 21.15 19.17
CA GLY A 158 -0.73 20.68 19.24
C GLY A 158 -0.99 19.30 18.67
N LEU A 159 0.04 18.55 18.25
CA LEU A 159 -0.10 17.21 17.68
C LEU A 159 0.54 16.12 18.52
N LEU A 160 1.67 16.38 19.15
CA LEU A 160 2.34 15.41 20.01
C LEU A 160 2.56 16.01 21.39
N TYR A 161 2.03 15.33 22.39
CA TYR A 161 2.21 15.67 23.79
C TYR A 161 2.95 14.54 24.50
N ARG A 162 3.76 14.90 25.50
CA ARG A 162 4.45 13.92 26.35
C ARG A 162 4.19 14.19 27.83
N SER A 163 4.12 13.11 28.62
CA SER A 163 3.85 13.23 30.05
C SER A 163 4.28 11.99 30.86
N GLY A 164 4.13 12.04 32.17
CA GLY A 164 3.99 10.89 33.04
C GLY A 164 2.61 10.25 32.95
N ASP A 165 2.30 9.31 33.83
CA ASP A 165 1.01 8.64 33.87
C ASP A 165 -0.13 9.65 33.92
N LEU A 166 -1.14 9.41 33.10
CA LEU A 166 -2.29 10.30 32.96
C LEU A 166 -3.15 10.25 34.23
N VAL A 167 -3.49 11.44 34.75
CA VAL A 167 -4.28 11.58 35.97
C VAL A 167 -5.74 11.76 35.59
N ALA A 168 -6.63 10.99 36.19
CA ALA A 168 -8.07 11.04 35.92
C ALA A 168 -8.69 12.45 36.08
N ALA A 169 -8.16 13.27 36.97
CA ALA A 169 -8.63 14.65 37.17
C ALA A 169 -8.30 15.58 35.99
N ASP A 170 -7.43 15.19 35.07
CA ASP A 170 -7.08 15.94 33.86
C ASP A 170 -7.86 15.46 32.62
N GLU A 171 -8.88 14.62 32.76
CA GLU A 171 -9.64 14.06 31.63
C GLU A 171 -10.20 15.16 30.72
N ASP A 172 -10.86 16.16 31.30
CA ASP A 172 -11.45 17.26 30.52
C ASP A 172 -10.39 18.05 29.76
N LEU A 173 -9.23 18.30 30.37
CA LEU A 173 -8.07 18.91 29.70
C LEU A 173 -7.65 18.11 28.47
N PHE A 174 -7.47 16.79 28.60
CA PHE A 174 -7.02 15.97 27.49
C PHE A 174 -8.06 15.85 26.38
N ILE A 175 -9.32 15.56 26.75
CA ILE A 175 -10.38 15.24 25.79
C ILE A 175 -10.97 16.51 25.15
N HIS A 176 -11.27 17.52 25.98
CA HIS A 176 -12.05 18.68 25.53
C HIS A 176 -11.17 19.88 25.16
N ASP A 177 -10.14 20.18 25.94
CA ASP A 177 -9.30 21.35 25.71
C ASP A 177 -8.19 21.05 24.67
N LEU A 178 -7.38 20.01 24.89
CA LEU A 178 -6.30 19.62 23.98
C LEU A 178 -6.76 18.72 22.82
N LYS A 179 -8.00 18.21 22.88
CA LYS A 179 -8.61 17.36 21.86
C LYS A 179 -7.74 16.16 21.50
N ILE A 180 -7.12 15.55 22.51
CA ILE A 180 -6.28 14.38 22.32
C ILE A 180 -7.17 13.16 22.06
N HIS A 181 -6.96 12.49 20.94
CA HIS A 181 -7.75 11.33 20.54
C HIS A 181 -7.01 10.02 20.63
N THR A 182 -5.70 10.06 20.89
CA THR A 182 -4.86 8.85 20.93
C THR A 182 -3.92 8.91 22.13
N GLU A 183 -3.97 7.88 22.96
CA GLU A 183 -3.05 7.59 24.05
C GLU A 183 -2.03 6.55 23.57
N CYS A 184 -0.73 6.84 23.73
CA CYS A 184 0.35 5.87 23.52
C CYS A 184 1.02 5.59 24.86
N ASP A 185 0.66 4.49 25.47
CA ASP A 185 1.16 4.05 26.78
C ASP A 185 2.44 3.23 26.62
N LEU A 186 3.51 3.71 27.22
CA LEU A 186 4.82 3.05 27.26
C LEU A 186 5.08 2.31 28.60
N THR A 187 4.05 2.22 29.45
CA THR A 187 4.11 1.39 30.65
C THR A 187 3.89 -0.08 30.27
N ALA A 188 3.98 -0.95 31.21
CA ALA A 188 3.81 -2.39 30.96
C ALA A 188 2.43 -2.91 31.39
N ASP A 189 1.54 -2.06 31.87
CA ASP A 189 0.27 -2.47 32.47
C ASP A 189 -0.86 -2.70 31.44
N GLY A 190 -0.77 -2.07 30.26
CA GLY A 190 -1.72 -2.27 29.17
C GLY A 190 -3.13 -1.73 29.46
N VAL A 191 -3.27 -0.79 30.40
CA VAL A 191 -4.55 -0.25 30.83
C VAL A 191 -4.72 1.19 30.31
N PRO A 192 -5.69 1.46 29.41
CA PRO A 192 -5.93 2.83 28.95
C PRO A 192 -6.39 3.73 30.12
N ALA A 193 -5.82 4.95 30.16
CA ALA A 193 -6.18 5.92 31.21
C ALA A 193 -7.63 6.37 31.11
N PHE A 194 -8.16 6.52 29.89
CA PHE A 194 -9.54 6.94 29.63
C PHE A 194 -10.25 5.97 28.69
N PRO A 195 -10.69 4.79 29.19
CA PRO A 195 -11.30 3.75 28.37
C PRO A 195 -12.50 4.24 27.55
N GLY A 196 -12.49 3.95 26.25
CA GLY A 196 -13.56 4.33 25.32
C GLY A 196 -13.59 5.80 24.91
N LYS A 197 -12.68 6.65 25.40
CA LYS A 197 -12.59 8.07 25.08
C LYS A 197 -11.42 8.41 24.17
N MET A 198 -10.34 7.65 24.27
CA MET A 198 -9.17 7.74 23.39
C MET A 198 -8.91 6.40 22.71
N ARG A 199 -8.31 6.45 21.53
CA ARG A 199 -7.68 5.28 20.92
C ARG A 199 -6.45 4.95 21.74
N TYR A 200 -6.33 3.69 22.15
CA TYR A 200 -5.19 3.21 22.93
C TYR A 200 -4.16 2.54 22.03
N ILE A 201 -2.90 2.92 22.21
CA ILE A 201 -1.72 2.28 21.65
C ILE A 201 -0.82 1.94 22.82
N GLY A 202 -0.35 0.71 22.90
CA GLY A 202 0.58 0.31 23.93
C GLY A 202 1.25 -1.00 23.59
N HIS A 203 2.48 -1.17 24.06
CA HIS A 203 3.21 -2.43 23.95
C HIS A 203 4.03 -2.67 25.22
N THR A 204 3.69 -3.73 25.90
CA THR A 204 4.22 -4.07 27.24
C THR A 204 5.72 -4.32 27.32
N SER A 205 6.39 -4.45 26.19
CA SER A 205 7.83 -4.77 26.12
C SER A 205 8.70 -3.60 25.68
N TYR A 206 8.17 -2.36 25.70
CA TYR A 206 8.96 -1.19 25.30
C TYR A 206 10.05 -0.89 26.34
N ALA A 207 11.31 -0.87 25.90
CA ALA A 207 12.46 -0.62 26.74
C ALA A 207 12.95 0.83 26.65
N MET A 208 13.29 1.41 27.80
CA MET A 208 13.93 2.73 27.84
C MET A 208 15.38 2.66 27.36
N TYR A 209 15.85 3.73 26.75
CA TYR A 209 17.22 3.95 26.27
C TYR A 209 17.75 2.88 25.31
N SER A 210 16.86 2.15 24.65
CA SER A 210 17.23 1.02 23.79
C SER A 210 16.50 1.06 22.46
N LEU A 211 17.20 0.73 21.39
CA LEU A 211 16.63 0.47 20.07
C LEU A 211 16.26 -1.00 19.86
N SER A 212 16.42 -1.85 20.89
CA SER A 212 15.98 -3.24 20.88
C SER A 212 14.45 -3.34 20.96
N ASN A 213 13.91 -4.57 20.89
CA ASN A 213 12.49 -4.82 20.86
C ASN A 213 11.76 -4.09 19.71
N THR A 214 12.16 -4.45 18.52
CA THR A 214 11.68 -3.81 17.27
C THR A 214 10.16 -3.86 17.10
N GLU A 215 9.48 -4.86 17.67
CA GLU A 215 8.02 -4.95 17.63
C GLU A 215 7.36 -3.84 18.44
N ALA A 216 7.83 -3.58 19.65
CA ALA A 216 7.30 -2.49 20.47
C ALA A 216 7.51 -1.12 19.79
N TRP A 217 8.68 -0.90 19.21
CA TRP A 217 8.94 0.29 18.41
C TRP A 217 7.98 0.41 17.24
N ARG A 218 7.82 -0.67 16.49
CA ARG A 218 6.96 -0.71 15.30
C ARG A 218 5.51 -0.38 15.64
N VAL A 219 4.96 -1.00 16.70
CA VAL A 219 3.58 -0.76 17.15
C VAL A 219 3.37 0.69 17.56
N ASN A 220 4.25 1.24 18.41
CA ASN A 220 4.12 2.60 18.92
C ASN A 220 4.27 3.63 17.80
N LEU A 221 5.31 3.54 16.96
CA LEU A 221 5.52 4.48 15.85
C LEU A 221 4.40 4.39 14.81
N ARG A 222 3.93 3.17 14.47
CA ARG A 222 2.83 2.99 13.52
C ARG A 222 1.57 3.68 14.01
N GLY A 223 1.22 3.48 15.27
CA GLY A 223 0.05 4.11 15.88
C GLY A 223 0.13 5.64 15.92
N ILE A 224 1.30 6.19 16.25
CA ILE A 224 1.54 7.64 16.26
C ILE A 224 1.49 8.21 14.84
N PHE A 225 2.18 7.60 13.87
CA PHE A 225 2.17 8.06 12.47
C PHE A 225 0.77 8.04 11.89
N ASP A 226 0.00 7.00 12.19
CA ASP A 226 -1.39 6.88 11.75
C ASP A 226 -2.30 7.95 12.34
N ALA A 227 -2.07 8.39 13.56
CA ALA A 227 -2.84 9.47 14.16
C ALA A 227 -2.45 10.84 13.57
N VAL A 228 -1.17 11.19 13.62
CA VAL A 228 -0.73 12.54 13.25
C VAL A 228 -0.91 12.85 11.75
N LYS A 229 -0.87 11.83 10.87
CA LYS A 229 -1.14 12.05 9.44
C LYS A 229 -2.54 12.58 9.16
N PHE A 230 -3.50 12.32 10.07
CA PHE A 230 -4.86 12.83 10.01
C PHE A 230 -5.06 14.08 10.86
N GLY A 231 -3.98 14.60 11.47
CA GLY A 231 -4.04 15.76 12.37
C GLY A 231 -4.67 15.42 13.73
N ASP A 232 -4.68 14.15 14.15
CA ASP A 232 -5.20 13.73 15.43
C ASP A 232 -4.11 13.85 16.51
N PRO A 233 -4.33 14.65 17.57
CA PRO A 233 -3.36 14.81 18.64
C PRO A 233 -3.15 13.50 19.42
N VAL A 234 -1.89 13.23 19.74
CA VAL A 234 -1.44 12.05 20.49
C VAL A 234 -0.76 12.49 21.77
N ILE A 235 -1.08 11.85 22.88
CA ILE A 235 -0.26 11.88 24.09
C ILE A 235 0.50 10.55 24.22
N PHE A 236 1.81 10.62 24.46
CA PHE A 236 2.60 9.45 24.78
C PHE A 236 3.25 9.60 26.14
N HIS A 237 3.19 8.55 26.95
CA HIS A 237 3.58 8.62 28.33
C HIS A 237 4.19 7.32 28.87
N CYS A 238 4.84 7.45 30.01
CA CYS A 238 5.21 6.36 30.89
C CYS A 238 5.01 6.84 32.33
N ALA A 239 5.38 6.05 33.33
CA ALA A 239 5.15 6.40 34.72
C ALA A 239 5.58 7.84 35.11
N MET A 240 6.76 8.28 34.65
CA MET A 240 7.32 9.61 34.99
C MET A 240 7.44 10.56 33.80
N GLY A 241 7.12 10.11 32.58
CA GLY A 241 7.31 10.92 31.38
C GLY A 241 8.76 11.25 31.07
N ALA A 242 9.71 10.57 31.67
CA ALA A 242 11.13 10.86 31.60
C ALA A 242 11.87 9.91 30.64
N ASP A 243 12.01 8.64 31.03
CA ASP A 243 12.98 7.72 30.45
C ASP A 243 12.42 7.02 29.20
N ARG A 244 11.38 6.20 29.30
CA ARG A 244 10.72 5.57 28.13
C ARG A 244 10.13 6.62 27.20
N THR A 245 9.46 7.61 27.76
CA THR A 245 8.90 8.76 27.02
C THR A 245 10.00 9.57 26.34
N GLY A 246 11.12 9.86 27.03
CA GLY A 246 12.26 10.55 26.44
C GLY A 246 12.93 9.77 25.31
N THR A 247 12.99 8.43 25.44
CA THR A 247 13.51 7.54 24.38
C THR A 247 12.66 7.64 23.10
N LEU A 248 11.33 7.62 23.22
CA LEU A 248 10.43 7.75 22.07
C LEU A 248 10.49 9.17 21.48
N ALA A 249 10.45 10.21 22.33
CA ALA A 249 10.57 11.61 21.89
C ALA A 249 11.84 11.83 21.05
N CYS A 250 12.97 11.31 21.51
CA CYS A 250 14.25 11.40 20.79
C CYS A 250 14.16 10.90 19.33
N ILE A 251 13.54 9.75 19.11
CA ILE A 251 13.40 9.19 17.75
C ILE A 251 12.41 10.02 16.94
N LEU A 252 11.26 10.39 17.51
CA LEU A 252 10.24 11.19 16.83
C LEU A 252 10.79 12.56 16.38
N GLU A 253 11.54 13.25 17.26
CA GLU A 253 12.15 14.54 16.96
C GLU A 253 13.36 14.40 16.01
N ALA A 254 14.19 13.37 16.18
CA ALA A 254 15.32 13.12 15.27
C ALA A 254 14.85 12.88 13.83
N LEU A 255 13.73 12.19 13.61
CA LEU A 255 13.12 12.01 12.27
C LEU A 255 12.74 13.35 11.63
N LEU A 256 12.40 14.35 12.42
CA LEU A 256 12.07 15.69 11.94
C LEU A 256 13.33 16.52 11.61
N GLY A 257 14.50 16.09 12.07
CA GLY A 257 15.76 16.80 11.89
C GLY A 257 16.05 17.79 13.01
N VAL A 258 15.46 17.59 14.20
CA VAL A 258 15.86 18.31 15.41
C VAL A 258 17.32 18.00 15.70
N SER A 259 18.10 19.03 16.06
CA SER A 259 19.53 18.88 16.33
C SER A 259 19.78 18.01 17.57
N GLN A 260 20.92 17.32 17.59
CA GLN A 260 21.29 16.54 18.78
C GLN A 260 21.31 17.40 20.05
N SER A 261 21.79 18.64 19.95
CA SER A 261 21.82 19.57 21.08
C SER A 261 20.42 19.88 21.60
N ASP A 262 19.42 19.95 20.72
CA ASP A 262 18.04 20.24 21.11
C ASP A 262 17.34 18.99 21.63
N LEU A 263 17.65 17.80 21.09
CA LEU A 263 17.23 16.52 21.68
C LEU A 263 17.72 16.36 23.12
N ASP A 264 18.97 16.72 23.36
CA ASP A 264 19.56 16.72 24.70
C ASP A 264 18.82 17.66 25.64
N LYS A 265 18.46 18.87 25.17
CA LYS A 265 17.67 19.84 25.94
C LYS A 265 16.26 19.36 26.24
N ASP A 266 15.54 18.79 25.25
CA ASP A 266 14.21 18.26 25.52
C ASP A 266 14.24 17.17 26.60
N TYR A 267 15.22 16.29 26.54
CA TYR A 267 15.43 15.30 27.58
C TYR A 267 15.69 15.93 28.97
N GLU A 268 16.56 16.94 29.03
CA GLU A 268 16.92 17.65 30.26
C GLU A 268 15.77 18.44 30.89
N LEU A 269 14.80 18.92 30.10
CA LEU A 269 13.62 19.66 30.59
C LEU A 269 12.84 18.89 31.66
N THR A 270 12.90 17.57 31.65
CA THR A 270 12.34 16.73 32.71
C THR A 270 12.85 17.09 34.12
N SER A 271 14.06 17.66 34.22
CA SER A 271 14.68 18.07 35.48
C SER A 271 13.97 19.25 36.16
N PHE A 272 13.13 20.00 35.44
CA PHE A 272 12.31 21.07 36.01
C PHE A 272 11.11 20.56 36.84
N TYR A 273 10.81 19.28 36.74
CA TYR A 273 9.80 18.65 37.61
C TYR A 273 10.43 18.07 38.86
N SER A 274 9.62 17.62 39.83
CA SER A 274 10.07 16.97 41.07
C SER A 274 10.69 15.58 40.85
N LEU A 275 11.21 15.34 39.66
CA LEU A 275 11.94 14.15 39.29
C LEU A 275 13.44 14.38 39.48
N ARG A 276 14.21 13.32 39.53
CA ARG A 276 15.67 13.46 39.58
C ARG A 276 16.20 14.14 38.31
N ALA A 277 17.34 14.81 38.44
CA ALA A 277 18.00 15.47 37.32
C ALA A 277 18.26 14.51 36.13
N ARG A 278 18.12 15.05 34.92
CA ARG A 278 18.48 14.37 33.68
C ARG A 278 19.62 15.14 33.00
N ASN A 279 20.56 14.42 32.43
CA ASN A 279 21.71 14.99 31.76
C ASN A 279 21.76 14.46 30.30
N GLY A 280 21.43 15.31 29.35
CA GLY A 280 21.43 15.00 27.91
C GLY A 280 22.83 14.94 27.33
N ASN A 281 23.77 15.76 27.88
CA ASN A 281 25.14 15.83 27.38
C ASN A 281 26.12 14.94 28.19
N TYR A 282 25.76 13.70 28.37
CA TYR A 282 26.55 12.74 29.11
C TYR A 282 27.68 12.18 28.25
N GLN A 283 28.85 12.84 28.29
CA GLN A 283 30.03 12.42 27.51
C GLN A 283 30.81 11.32 28.23
N GLY A 284 30.98 10.18 27.58
CA GLY A 284 31.89 9.12 27.99
C GLY A 284 31.43 8.29 29.18
N GLY A 285 30.16 8.39 29.54
CA GLY A 285 29.59 7.62 30.63
C GLY A 285 28.80 6.40 30.19
N THR A 286 28.46 5.57 31.17
CA THR A 286 27.54 4.43 31.05
C THR A 286 26.11 4.83 31.39
N GLY A 287 25.79 6.11 31.32
CA GLY A 287 24.45 6.63 31.62
C GLY A 287 23.43 6.28 30.53
N ASP A 288 22.19 6.20 30.93
CA ASP A 288 21.09 5.72 30.09
C ASP A 288 20.90 6.51 28.80
N TRP A 289 20.98 7.86 28.85
CA TRP A 289 20.89 8.70 27.66
C TRP A 289 22.08 8.52 26.71
N ALA A 290 23.29 8.43 27.27
CA ALA A 290 24.50 8.15 26.50
C ALA A 290 24.42 6.79 25.79
N HIS A 291 23.78 5.80 26.41
CA HIS A 291 23.54 4.49 25.80
C HIS A 291 22.64 4.59 24.56
N LEU A 292 21.50 5.30 24.67
CA LEU A 292 20.60 5.55 23.54
C LEU A 292 21.32 6.28 22.42
N MET A 293 22.02 7.38 22.73
CA MET A 293 22.72 8.18 21.74
C MET A 293 23.87 7.40 21.08
N SER A 294 24.57 6.55 21.84
CA SER A 294 25.58 5.65 21.28
C SER A 294 24.97 4.64 20.32
N ALA A 295 23.87 4.01 20.69
CA ALA A 295 23.15 3.06 19.83
C ALA A 295 22.65 3.74 18.53
N LEU A 296 22.06 4.93 18.64
CA LEU A 296 21.54 5.67 17.51
C LEU A 296 22.69 6.16 16.60
N THR A 297 23.77 6.69 17.15
CA THR A 297 24.91 7.19 16.38
C THR A 297 25.74 6.10 15.72
N ALA A 298 25.64 4.86 16.16
CA ALA A 298 26.26 3.70 15.53
C ALA A 298 25.58 3.29 14.20
N LEU A 299 24.35 3.75 13.95
CA LEU A 299 23.64 3.46 12.72
C LEU A 299 24.20 4.23 11.52
N SER A 300 23.93 3.72 10.31
CA SER A 300 24.31 4.37 9.05
C SER A 300 23.56 5.69 8.87
N GLY A 301 24.26 6.70 8.39
CA GLY A 301 23.73 8.04 8.14
C GLY A 301 24.74 9.14 8.50
N SER A 302 24.65 10.29 7.83
CA SER A 302 25.54 11.43 8.05
C SER A 302 25.08 12.35 9.18
N THR A 303 23.77 12.40 9.41
CA THR A 303 23.12 13.22 10.44
C THR A 303 22.38 12.35 11.44
N ILE A 304 22.00 12.91 12.60
CA ILE A 304 21.16 12.19 13.57
C ILE A 304 19.81 11.80 12.95
N ARG A 305 19.25 12.66 12.08
CA ARG A 305 18.05 12.34 11.30
C ARG A 305 18.25 11.10 10.43
N ASP A 306 19.33 11.05 9.64
CA ASP A 306 19.57 9.93 8.72
C ASP A 306 19.69 8.61 9.48
N LYS A 307 20.28 8.66 10.68
CA LYS A 307 20.40 7.51 11.59
C LYS A 307 19.05 7.07 12.15
N ALA A 308 18.20 8.01 12.56
CA ALA A 308 16.84 7.74 12.99
C ALA A 308 15.99 7.17 11.83
N VAL A 309 16.15 7.70 10.62
CA VAL A 309 15.53 7.16 9.40
C VAL A 309 15.99 5.72 9.15
N THR A 310 17.29 5.43 9.23
CA THR A 310 17.82 4.07 9.09
C THR A 310 17.19 3.11 10.10
N PHE A 311 17.05 3.54 11.35
CA PHE A 311 16.39 2.75 12.38
C PHE A 311 14.93 2.47 12.01
N VAL A 312 14.15 3.48 11.65
CA VAL A 312 12.72 3.34 11.38
C VAL A 312 12.47 2.52 10.11
N LEU A 313 13.31 2.66 9.08
CA LEU A 313 13.27 1.77 7.91
C LEU A 313 13.53 0.31 8.30
N SER A 314 14.43 0.05 9.25
CA SER A 314 14.70 -1.32 9.73
C SER A 314 13.51 -1.96 10.45
N LEU A 315 12.55 -1.14 10.91
CA LEU A 315 11.29 -1.59 11.51
C LEU A 315 10.20 -1.92 10.47
N GLY A 316 10.49 -1.77 9.17
CA GLY A 316 9.53 -2.04 8.09
C GLY A 316 8.70 -0.83 7.65
N PHE A 317 9.09 0.39 8.02
CA PHE A 317 8.50 1.61 7.46
C PHE A 317 9.11 1.92 6.10
N THR A 318 8.36 2.61 5.25
CA THR A 318 8.84 3.16 3.98
C THR A 318 9.31 4.61 4.15
N ALA A 319 10.14 5.09 3.23
CA ALA A 319 10.50 6.51 3.18
C ALA A 319 9.27 7.41 2.97
N ALA A 320 8.29 6.93 2.20
CA ALA A 320 7.03 7.65 1.97
C ALA A 320 6.24 7.86 3.26
N GLU A 321 6.12 6.84 4.11
CA GLU A 321 5.45 6.95 5.41
C GLU A 321 6.17 7.93 6.35
N ILE A 322 7.50 7.89 6.40
CA ILE A 322 8.28 8.84 7.19
C ILE A 322 8.08 10.27 6.66
N ASN A 323 8.03 10.46 5.34
CA ASN A 323 7.77 11.77 4.74
C ASN A 323 6.36 12.29 5.06
N VAL A 324 5.35 11.42 5.11
CA VAL A 324 4.01 11.79 5.57
C VAL A 324 4.04 12.28 7.02
N TYR A 325 4.72 11.55 7.92
CA TYR A 325 4.91 11.99 9.30
C TYR A 325 5.63 13.35 9.38
N ARG A 326 6.73 13.53 8.65
CA ARG A 326 7.48 14.79 8.62
C ARG A 326 6.63 15.97 8.15
N ARG A 327 5.88 15.80 7.06
CA ARG A 327 4.96 16.84 6.56
C ARG A 327 3.82 17.16 7.53
N ALA A 328 3.34 16.18 8.29
CA ALA A 328 2.34 16.42 9.32
C ALA A 328 2.90 17.20 10.52
N MET A 329 4.13 16.86 10.92
CA MET A 329 4.73 17.36 12.16
C MET A 329 5.60 18.62 12.00
N ILE A 330 5.99 19.00 10.79
CA ILE A 330 6.81 20.19 10.56
C ILE A 330 5.92 21.35 10.10
N ASP A 331 6.01 22.46 10.84
CA ASP A 331 5.49 23.75 10.40
C ASP A 331 6.54 24.40 9.50
N GLY A 332 6.37 24.21 8.19
CA GLY A 332 7.34 24.60 7.20
C GLY A 332 7.30 23.73 5.95
N THR A 333 8.42 23.67 5.23
CA THR A 333 8.55 22.92 3.98
C THR A 333 9.73 21.95 4.05
N PRO A 334 9.57 20.79 4.72
CA PRO A 334 10.62 19.78 4.78
C PRO A 334 10.89 19.18 3.41
N ALA A 335 12.16 19.01 3.05
CA ALA A 335 12.52 18.20 1.91
C ALA A 335 12.20 16.72 2.19
N ASP A 336 11.73 16.02 1.17
CA ASP A 336 11.49 14.58 1.29
C ASP A 336 12.82 13.83 1.47
N ILE A 337 12.80 12.87 2.38
CA ILE A 337 13.88 11.89 2.50
C ILE A 337 13.71 10.80 1.43
N THR A 338 14.83 10.27 0.98
CA THR A 338 14.87 9.11 0.10
C THR A 338 15.48 7.94 0.86
N GLY A 339 14.78 6.81 0.85
CA GLY A 339 15.31 5.54 1.37
C GLY A 339 16.19 4.83 0.33
N PRO A 340 16.88 3.75 0.71
CA PRO A 340 17.50 2.84 -0.23
C PRO A 340 16.49 2.31 -1.26
N THR A 341 16.94 2.16 -2.52
CA THR A 341 16.13 1.57 -3.58
C THR A 341 16.77 0.27 -4.06
N PHE A 342 15.91 -0.64 -4.53
CA PHE A 342 16.31 -1.92 -5.09
C PHE A 342 15.88 -2.00 -6.56
N THR A 343 16.63 -2.73 -7.36
CA THR A 343 16.27 -2.98 -8.75
C THR A 343 15.18 -4.05 -8.84
N VAL A 344 14.27 -3.86 -9.82
CA VAL A 344 13.32 -4.89 -10.22
C VAL A 344 13.63 -5.27 -11.67
N THR A 345 14.00 -6.51 -11.89
CA THR A 345 14.35 -7.03 -13.22
C THR A 345 13.32 -8.05 -13.66
N ASN A 346 12.68 -7.80 -14.80
CA ASN A 346 11.75 -8.73 -15.44
C ASN A 346 12.44 -9.44 -16.61
N SER A 347 12.60 -10.75 -16.52
CA SER A 347 13.07 -11.65 -17.56
C SER A 347 11.91 -12.54 -18.02
N LEU A 348 11.15 -12.04 -18.99
CA LEU A 348 9.90 -12.64 -19.42
C LEU A 348 10.04 -13.25 -20.81
N SER A 349 9.55 -14.48 -20.99
CA SER A 349 9.49 -15.18 -22.28
C SER A 349 8.05 -15.61 -22.57
N ASN A 350 7.55 -15.23 -23.74
CA ASN A 350 6.19 -15.51 -24.20
C ASN A 350 5.07 -15.03 -23.25
N CYS A 351 5.38 -14.00 -22.45
CA CYS A 351 4.43 -13.35 -21.56
C CYS A 351 4.83 -11.88 -21.32
N ALA A 352 3.92 -11.11 -20.74
CA ALA A 352 4.14 -9.70 -20.39
C ALA A 352 3.70 -9.42 -18.97
N SER A 353 4.33 -8.42 -18.33
CA SER A 353 3.98 -7.91 -17.01
C SER A 353 3.21 -6.60 -17.12
N SER A 354 2.19 -6.42 -16.29
CA SER A 354 1.47 -5.14 -16.14
C SER A 354 2.30 -4.06 -15.45
N ASN A 355 3.41 -4.44 -14.80
CA ASN A 355 4.29 -3.52 -14.08
C ASN A 355 5.71 -3.62 -14.63
N SER A 356 6.21 -2.51 -15.19
CA SER A 356 7.55 -2.38 -15.77
C SER A 356 8.50 -1.57 -14.90
N THR A 357 8.15 -1.30 -13.64
CA THR A 357 8.99 -0.53 -12.71
C THR A 357 10.35 -1.21 -12.56
N GLY A 358 11.42 -0.47 -12.84
CA GLY A 358 12.80 -0.97 -12.75
C GLY A 358 13.49 -0.67 -11.40
N SER A 359 12.85 0.10 -10.52
CA SER A 359 13.38 0.46 -9.20
C SER A 359 12.24 0.65 -8.22
N ILE A 360 12.46 0.24 -6.96
CA ILE A 360 11.46 0.33 -5.88
C ILE A 360 12.15 0.64 -4.56
N GLY A 361 11.51 1.42 -3.70
CA GLY A 361 12.02 1.76 -2.38
C GLY A 361 11.99 0.59 -1.40
N ILE A 362 12.87 0.65 -0.40
CA ILE A 362 12.86 -0.34 0.70
C ILE A 362 11.48 -0.37 1.37
N ASN A 363 11.01 -1.57 1.68
CA ASN A 363 9.71 -1.87 2.31
C ASN A 363 8.47 -1.48 1.48
N GLU A 364 8.63 -0.91 0.30
CA GLU A 364 7.49 -0.70 -0.60
C GLU A 364 7.00 -2.02 -1.17
N SER A 365 5.71 -2.07 -1.50
CA SER A 365 5.09 -3.26 -2.07
C SER A 365 5.24 -3.27 -3.59
N TYR A 366 5.50 -4.46 -4.17
CA TYR A 366 5.47 -4.67 -5.62
C TYR A 366 4.33 -5.60 -6.00
N ALA A 367 3.53 -5.19 -6.98
CA ALA A 367 2.47 -6.03 -7.54
C ALA A 367 2.49 -5.96 -9.07
N ALA A 368 2.22 -7.08 -9.71
CA ALA A 368 2.09 -7.19 -11.16
C ALA A 368 1.13 -8.31 -11.56
N THR A 369 0.54 -8.19 -12.74
CA THR A 369 -0.20 -9.27 -13.40
C THR A 369 0.60 -9.71 -14.63
N ILE A 370 0.83 -11.00 -14.75
CA ILE A 370 1.48 -11.62 -15.90
C ILE A 370 0.41 -12.13 -16.86
N THR A 371 0.55 -11.81 -18.13
CA THR A 371 -0.35 -12.25 -19.20
C THR A 371 0.45 -13.02 -20.24
N ALA A 372 0.05 -14.25 -20.53
CA ALA A 372 0.67 -15.04 -21.57
C ALA A 372 0.40 -14.45 -22.96
N ALA A 373 1.36 -14.57 -23.87
CA ALA A 373 1.21 -14.22 -25.27
C ALA A 373 0.22 -15.16 -25.99
N SER A 374 -0.25 -14.77 -27.17
CA SER A 374 -1.12 -15.62 -28.00
C SER A 374 -0.39 -16.95 -28.30
N GLY A 375 -1.07 -18.07 -28.16
CA GLY A 375 -0.51 -19.41 -28.30
C GLY A 375 0.18 -19.97 -27.06
N TYR A 376 0.28 -19.22 -25.98
CA TYR A 376 0.93 -19.62 -24.73
C TYR A 376 -0.04 -19.60 -23.55
N THR A 377 0.33 -20.26 -22.45
CA THR A 377 -0.43 -20.37 -21.21
C THR A 377 0.50 -20.22 -20.00
N LEU A 378 -0.05 -19.73 -18.89
CA LEU A 378 0.67 -19.73 -17.61
C LEU A 378 0.57 -21.08 -16.89
N ASP A 379 -0.35 -21.92 -17.28
CA ASP A 379 -0.40 -23.30 -16.80
C ASP A 379 0.80 -24.08 -17.33
N GLY A 380 1.60 -24.65 -16.41
CA GLY A 380 2.88 -25.28 -16.76
C GLY A 380 4.04 -24.31 -17.04
N ALA A 381 3.85 -23.00 -16.82
CA ALA A 381 4.93 -22.02 -16.97
C ALA A 381 6.07 -22.26 -15.97
N THR A 382 7.30 -21.98 -16.42
CA THR A 382 8.44 -21.93 -15.50
C THR A 382 8.48 -20.57 -14.84
N VAL A 383 8.44 -20.53 -13.50
CA VAL A 383 8.45 -19.30 -12.71
C VAL A 383 9.54 -19.34 -11.65
N SER A 384 10.31 -18.27 -11.55
CA SER A 384 11.27 -18.05 -10.48
C SER A 384 11.28 -16.57 -10.11
N ILE A 385 11.05 -16.28 -8.83
CA ILE A 385 11.12 -14.93 -8.28
C ILE A 385 12.07 -14.94 -7.11
N THR A 386 13.11 -14.10 -7.18
CA THR A 386 14.06 -13.95 -6.08
C THR A 386 14.08 -12.53 -5.56
N MET A 387 14.35 -12.36 -4.26
CA MET A 387 14.57 -11.09 -3.61
C MET A 387 15.83 -11.16 -2.76
N GLY A 388 16.80 -10.26 -3.03
CA GLY A 388 18.12 -10.30 -2.38
C GLY A 388 18.87 -11.63 -2.60
N GLY A 389 18.57 -12.35 -3.69
CA GLY A 389 19.13 -13.68 -4.00
C GLY A 389 18.37 -14.85 -3.37
N THR A 390 17.41 -14.61 -2.50
CA THR A 390 16.57 -15.66 -1.89
C THR A 390 15.35 -15.93 -2.77
N ASP A 391 15.02 -17.19 -3.00
CA ASP A 391 13.81 -17.60 -3.71
C ASP A 391 12.55 -17.31 -2.86
N ILE A 392 11.64 -16.52 -3.42
CA ILE A 392 10.36 -16.16 -2.83
C ILE A 392 9.17 -16.58 -3.71
N THR A 393 9.40 -17.39 -4.73
CA THR A 393 8.39 -17.75 -5.75
C THR A 393 7.09 -18.23 -5.12
N ALA A 394 7.17 -19.15 -4.16
CA ALA A 394 5.97 -19.75 -3.54
C ALA A 394 5.10 -18.76 -2.77
N SER A 395 5.67 -17.69 -2.23
CA SER A 395 4.93 -16.66 -1.48
C SER A 395 4.54 -15.46 -2.36
N ALA A 396 5.27 -15.22 -3.45
CA ALA A 396 5.13 -14.03 -4.27
C ALA A 396 4.29 -14.24 -5.54
N TYR A 397 4.11 -15.49 -5.99
CA TYR A 397 3.41 -15.80 -7.25
C TYR A 397 2.20 -16.70 -7.03
N ASN A 398 1.07 -16.30 -7.61
CA ASN A 398 -0.14 -17.10 -7.64
C ASN A 398 -0.85 -16.91 -8.99
N ASN A 399 -0.79 -17.93 -9.84
CA ASN A 399 -1.53 -18.00 -11.12
C ASN A 399 -1.53 -16.68 -11.92
N GLY A 400 -0.35 -16.18 -12.23
CA GLY A 400 -0.16 -14.95 -13.00
C GLY A 400 -0.18 -13.65 -12.17
N ALA A 401 -0.58 -13.70 -10.92
CA ALA A 401 -0.47 -12.55 -10.03
C ALA A 401 0.85 -12.60 -9.24
N ILE A 402 1.58 -11.49 -9.24
CA ILE A 402 2.75 -11.28 -8.41
C ILE A 402 2.39 -10.29 -7.31
N SER A 403 2.74 -10.63 -6.05
CA SER A 403 2.55 -9.77 -4.88
C SER A 403 3.71 -9.94 -3.92
N ILE A 404 4.48 -8.88 -3.74
CA ILE A 404 5.57 -8.80 -2.76
C ILE A 404 5.22 -7.66 -1.80
N PRO A 405 4.79 -7.96 -0.56
CA PRO A 405 4.27 -6.94 0.37
C PRO A 405 5.32 -5.90 0.79
N ALA A 406 6.58 -6.29 0.88
CA ALA A 406 7.68 -5.41 1.24
C ALA A 406 8.96 -5.85 0.52
N VAL A 407 9.54 -4.96 -0.27
CA VAL A 407 10.80 -5.23 -0.99
C VAL A 407 11.98 -4.85 -0.10
N THR A 408 12.83 -5.83 0.21
CA THR A 408 14.00 -5.67 1.09
C THR A 408 15.33 -5.99 0.40
N GLY A 409 15.29 -6.22 -0.93
CA GLY A 409 16.46 -6.53 -1.75
C GLY A 409 16.12 -6.47 -3.23
N ASN A 410 17.13 -6.56 -4.09
CA ASN A 410 16.90 -6.59 -5.53
C ASN A 410 15.98 -7.76 -5.92
N VAL A 411 14.98 -7.47 -6.74
CA VAL A 411 13.99 -8.45 -7.20
C VAL A 411 14.32 -8.87 -8.62
N VAL A 412 14.37 -10.17 -8.85
CA VAL A 412 14.49 -10.75 -10.19
C VAL A 412 13.28 -11.66 -10.43
N ILE A 413 12.53 -11.36 -11.47
CA ILE A 413 11.34 -12.10 -11.90
C ILE A 413 11.69 -12.78 -13.23
N THR A 414 11.71 -14.10 -13.25
CA THR A 414 11.94 -14.90 -14.46
C THR A 414 10.71 -15.77 -14.70
N ILE A 415 10.03 -15.54 -15.82
CA ILE A 415 8.84 -16.31 -16.18
C ILE A 415 8.90 -16.67 -17.66
N ALA A 416 8.75 -17.96 -17.96
CA ALA A 416 8.58 -18.47 -19.30
C ALA A 416 7.22 -19.17 -19.39
N ALA A 417 6.28 -18.57 -20.14
CA ALA A 417 4.97 -19.16 -20.39
C ALA A 417 5.12 -20.44 -21.25
N ALA A 418 4.34 -21.45 -20.92
CA ALA A 418 4.31 -22.70 -21.64
C ALA A 418 3.53 -22.54 -22.95
N GLU A 419 3.94 -23.25 -23.98
CA GLU A 419 3.15 -23.33 -25.21
C GLU A 419 1.83 -24.07 -24.94
N LYS A 420 0.73 -23.56 -25.45
CA LYS A 420 -0.57 -24.24 -25.33
C LYS A 420 -0.50 -25.55 -26.10
N VAL A 421 -0.77 -26.64 -25.41
CA VAL A 421 -0.96 -27.93 -26.08
C VAL A 421 -2.29 -27.87 -26.80
N LYS A 422 -2.25 -27.94 -28.15
CA LYS A 422 -3.47 -28.01 -28.95
C LYS A 422 -4.07 -29.40 -28.79
N GLU A 423 -5.31 -29.48 -28.35
CA GLU A 423 -6.06 -30.73 -28.27
C GLU A 423 -6.47 -31.19 -29.67
N ASN A 424 -6.11 -32.43 -30.05
CA ASN A 424 -6.58 -32.99 -31.29
C ASN A 424 -8.05 -33.40 -31.15
N LEU A 425 -8.93 -32.68 -31.84
CA LEU A 425 -10.38 -32.92 -31.82
C LEU A 425 -10.83 -34.11 -32.70
N PHE A 426 -9.93 -34.65 -33.50
CA PHE A 426 -10.25 -35.84 -34.30
C PHE A 426 -10.12 -37.09 -33.43
N ASN A 427 -11.22 -37.76 -33.24
CA ASN A 427 -11.29 -39.07 -32.60
C ASN A 427 -11.63 -40.13 -33.65
N LYS A 428 -10.68 -41.01 -33.97
CA LYS A 428 -10.82 -42.08 -34.99
C LYS A 428 -11.84 -43.15 -34.56
N ASP A 429 -12.06 -43.29 -33.26
CA ASP A 429 -12.95 -44.30 -32.67
C ASP A 429 -14.39 -43.77 -32.46
N ASP A 430 -14.66 -42.51 -32.87
CA ASP A 430 -16.00 -41.93 -32.83
C ASP A 430 -16.92 -42.72 -33.79
N PRO A 431 -18.09 -43.23 -33.32
CA PRO A 431 -19.00 -44.03 -34.13
C PRO A 431 -19.56 -43.29 -35.35
N ASP A 432 -19.54 -41.98 -35.36
CA ASP A 432 -19.96 -41.15 -36.48
C ASP A 432 -18.88 -40.97 -37.56
N VAL A 433 -17.64 -41.48 -37.34
CA VAL A 433 -16.57 -41.49 -38.36
C VAL A 433 -16.91 -42.49 -39.44
N VAL A 434 -16.90 -42.04 -40.70
CA VAL A 434 -17.15 -42.92 -41.87
C VAL A 434 -15.89 -43.02 -42.68
N LEU A 435 -15.19 -44.17 -42.59
CA LEU A 435 -14.06 -44.51 -43.45
C LEU A 435 -14.55 -44.77 -44.88
N ARG A 436 -13.70 -44.41 -45.86
CA ARG A 436 -14.07 -44.46 -47.30
C ARG A 436 -15.35 -43.65 -47.57
N GLY A 437 -15.44 -42.49 -46.96
CA GLY A 437 -16.67 -41.69 -46.93
C GLY A 437 -16.48 -40.27 -47.46
N ARG A 438 -17.60 -39.68 -47.89
CA ARG A 438 -17.71 -38.25 -48.16
C ARG A 438 -19.07 -37.73 -47.74
N ILE A 439 -19.20 -36.41 -47.56
CA ILE A 439 -20.48 -35.74 -47.28
C ILE A 439 -21.21 -35.53 -48.62
N ASN A 440 -22.43 -36.05 -48.76
CA ASN A 440 -23.27 -35.80 -49.93
C ASN A 440 -24.05 -34.46 -49.82
N SER A 441 -24.81 -34.14 -50.86
CA SER A 441 -25.60 -32.89 -50.92
C SER A 441 -26.71 -32.76 -49.84
N SER A 442 -27.07 -33.89 -49.21
CA SER A 442 -28.02 -33.93 -48.09
C SER A 442 -27.30 -33.89 -46.72
N GLY A 443 -25.98 -33.77 -46.68
CA GLY A 443 -25.20 -33.74 -45.44
C GLY A 443 -24.93 -35.11 -44.83
N ASN A 444 -25.28 -36.19 -45.49
CA ASN A 444 -25.01 -37.53 -44.99
C ASN A 444 -23.61 -37.97 -45.38
N ALA A 445 -22.91 -38.63 -44.46
CA ALA A 445 -21.70 -39.36 -44.81
C ALA A 445 -22.08 -40.62 -45.60
N VAL A 446 -21.58 -40.73 -46.82
CA VAL A 446 -21.89 -41.85 -47.75
C VAL A 446 -20.59 -42.48 -48.22
N ALA A 447 -20.65 -43.74 -48.57
CA ALA A 447 -19.51 -44.48 -49.08
C ALA A 447 -18.87 -43.81 -50.34
N TYR A 448 -17.55 -43.81 -50.40
CA TYR A 448 -16.80 -43.23 -51.50
C TYR A 448 -15.48 -44.02 -51.75
N ALA A 449 -14.43 -43.35 -52.13
CA ALA A 449 -13.16 -43.99 -52.49
C ALA A 449 -12.25 -44.27 -51.26
N ASP A 450 -11.31 -45.19 -51.42
CA ASP A 450 -10.24 -45.40 -50.46
C ASP A 450 -9.41 -44.13 -50.23
N GLY A 451 -8.87 -43.97 -49.03
CA GLY A 451 -8.06 -42.83 -48.66
C GLY A 451 -8.83 -41.56 -48.37
N GLN A 452 -10.15 -41.64 -48.20
CA GLN A 452 -10.97 -40.53 -47.70
C GLN A 452 -11.84 -40.94 -46.50
N LEU A 453 -12.09 -40.03 -45.59
CA LEU A 453 -13.03 -40.24 -44.49
C LEU A 453 -13.90 -38.98 -44.23
N VAL A 454 -14.99 -39.18 -43.50
CA VAL A 454 -15.76 -38.13 -42.89
C VAL A 454 -15.57 -38.24 -41.38
N THR A 455 -15.22 -37.16 -40.73
CA THR A 455 -15.02 -37.10 -39.26
C THR A 455 -16.35 -37.33 -38.53
N GLY A 456 -16.29 -37.61 -37.23
CA GLY A 456 -17.43 -37.44 -36.34
C GLY A 456 -17.92 -35.99 -36.27
N PHE A 457 -18.91 -35.72 -35.43
CA PHE A 457 -19.43 -34.38 -35.21
C PHE A 457 -18.54 -33.60 -34.21
N ILE A 458 -17.79 -32.63 -34.70
CA ILE A 458 -16.92 -31.78 -33.90
C ILE A 458 -17.69 -30.54 -33.48
N PRO A 459 -17.78 -30.21 -32.17
CA PRO A 459 -18.50 -29.02 -31.70
C PRO A 459 -17.91 -27.72 -32.32
N ALA A 460 -18.83 -26.89 -32.85
CA ALA A 460 -18.41 -25.70 -33.60
C ALA A 460 -19.48 -24.62 -33.60
N GLN A 461 -19.06 -23.38 -33.75
CA GLN A 461 -19.91 -22.21 -33.91
C GLN A 461 -19.33 -21.26 -34.97
N VAL A 462 -20.16 -20.32 -35.38
CA VAL A 462 -19.73 -19.26 -36.29
C VAL A 462 -18.57 -18.45 -35.67
N GLY A 463 -17.50 -18.26 -36.44
CA GLY A 463 -16.29 -17.59 -36.02
C GLY A 463 -15.15 -18.54 -35.58
N ASP A 464 -15.46 -19.81 -35.32
CA ASP A 464 -14.41 -20.78 -35.02
C ASP A 464 -13.45 -20.98 -36.19
N VAL A 465 -12.19 -21.08 -35.88
CA VAL A 465 -11.11 -21.42 -36.82
C VAL A 465 -10.58 -22.79 -36.48
N PHE A 466 -10.51 -23.65 -37.50
CA PHE A 466 -9.97 -24.98 -37.36
C PHE A 466 -8.67 -25.07 -38.16
N GLU A 467 -7.63 -25.58 -37.55
CA GLU A 467 -6.39 -25.97 -38.18
C GLU A 467 -6.40 -27.49 -38.39
N ILE A 468 -6.14 -27.93 -39.59
CA ILE A 468 -6.19 -29.34 -39.98
C ILE A 468 -4.84 -29.76 -40.55
N GLU A 469 -4.33 -30.86 -40.05
CA GLU A 469 -3.11 -31.51 -40.54
C GLU A 469 -3.45 -32.94 -41.00
N THR A 470 -2.91 -33.37 -42.12
CA THR A 470 -3.01 -34.74 -42.63
C THR A 470 -1.72 -35.14 -43.29
N ASP A 471 -1.55 -36.43 -43.56
CA ASP A 471 -0.40 -36.96 -44.30
C ASP A 471 -0.63 -37.11 -45.82
N HIS A 472 -1.77 -36.63 -46.32
CA HIS A 472 -2.12 -36.65 -47.72
C HIS A 472 -2.57 -35.28 -48.24
N GLY A 473 -2.17 -34.94 -49.46
CA GLY A 473 -2.57 -33.69 -50.08
C GLY A 473 -4.11 -33.60 -50.25
N GLN A 474 -4.70 -32.56 -49.64
CA GLN A 474 -6.15 -32.32 -49.77
C GLN A 474 -6.45 -31.72 -51.15
N THR A 475 -7.57 -32.11 -51.72
CA THR A 475 -8.09 -31.53 -52.94
C THR A 475 -9.32 -30.68 -52.59
N THR A 476 -9.31 -29.43 -52.99
CA THR A 476 -10.52 -28.55 -52.97
C THR A 476 -11.46 -28.92 -54.11
N ALA A 477 -11.78 -30.22 -54.27
CA ALA A 477 -12.64 -30.62 -55.34
C ALA A 477 -14.09 -30.20 -55.02
N THR A 478 -14.55 -29.12 -55.61
CA THR A 478 -15.96 -28.88 -55.89
C THR A 478 -16.44 -29.99 -56.79
N GLY A 479 -16.87 -31.09 -56.22
CA GLY A 479 -17.35 -32.23 -56.95
C GLY A 479 -18.58 -31.86 -57.75
N GLY A 480 -18.52 -31.94 -59.07
CA GLY A 480 -19.59 -31.68 -59.99
C GLY A 480 -20.81 -32.59 -59.89
N ASN A 481 -21.07 -33.29 -58.81
CA ASN A 481 -22.17 -34.22 -58.60
C ASN A 481 -22.91 -33.98 -57.28
N GLY A 482 -23.05 -32.75 -56.81
CA GLY A 482 -23.86 -32.46 -55.65
C GLY A 482 -23.26 -32.76 -54.29
N TYR A 483 -21.95 -32.80 -54.20
CA TYR A 483 -21.22 -33.03 -52.93
C TYR A 483 -20.71 -31.72 -52.32
N THR A 484 -20.69 -31.65 -50.99
CA THR A 484 -20.40 -30.42 -50.22
C THR A 484 -18.92 -30.23 -50.03
N GLY A 485 -18.00 -30.43 -50.77
CA GLY A 485 -16.58 -30.09 -50.52
C GLY A 485 -16.04 -30.72 -49.20
N VAL A 486 -15.15 -29.99 -48.52
CA VAL A 486 -14.30 -30.54 -47.45
C VAL A 486 -14.97 -30.47 -46.07
N MET A 487 -16.00 -29.66 -45.88
CA MET A 487 -16.67 -29.46 -44.57
C MET A 487 -18.19 -29.34 -44.70
N GLY A 488 -18.90 -29.91 -43.76
CA GLY A 488 -20.33 -29.69 -43.55
C GLY A 488 -20.64 -29.09 -42.19
N CYS A 489 -21.59 -28.14 -42.13
CA CYS A 489 -22.08 -27.56 -40.89
C CYS A 489 -23.41 -28.18 -40.50
N TYR A 490 -23.64 -28.36 -39.19
CA TYR A 490 -24.82 -29.02 -38.66
C TYR A 490 -25.36 -28.26 -37.44
N THR A 491 -26.69 -28.35 -37.24
CA THR A 491 -27.38 -27.79 -36.07
C THR A 491 -27.11 -28.63 -34.82
N SER A 492 -27.58 -28.15 -33.66
CA SER A 492 -27.53 -28.92 -32.38
C SER A 492 -28.27 -30.26 -32.44
N GLY A 493 -29.26 -30.40 -33.31
CA GLY A 493 -29.93 -31.65 -33.60
C GLY A 493 -29.24 -32.51 -34.67
N LYS A 494 -27.99 -32.19 -35.04
CA LYS A 494 -27.22 -32.84 -36.12
C LYS A 494 -27.92 -32.77 -37.52
N ALA A 495 -28.83 -31.84 -37.72
CA ALA A 495 -29.42 -31.58 -39.03
C ALA A 495 -28.47 -30.76 -39.90
N PHE A 496 -28.26 -31.16 -41.14
CA PHE A 496 -27.34 -30.49 -42.07
C PHE A 496 -27.83 -29.10 -42.48
N ILE A 497 -26.96 -28.12 -42.38
CA ILE A 497 -27.20 -26.76 -42.89
C ILE A 497 -26.74 -26.74 -44.35
N SER A 498 -27.63 -27.12 -45.25
CA SER A 498 -27.29 -27.27 -46.67
C SER A 498 -26.88 -25.95 -47.30
N PRO A 499 -25.73 -25.88 -48.04
CA PRO A 499 -25.41 -24.74 -48.86
C PRO A 499 -26.44 -24.59 -49.99
N SER A 500 -26.55 -23.38 -50.58
CA SER A 500 -27.34 -23.20 -51.79
C SER A 500 -26.71 -23.98 -52.95
N ILE A 501 -27.53 -24.45 -53.88
CA ILE A 501 -27.05 -25.20 -55.06
C ILE A 501 -26.00 -24.39 -55.81
N GLY A 502 -24.82 -24.96 -56.02
CA GLY A 502 -23.70 -24.32 -56.71
C GLY A 502 -22.84 -23.41 -55.85
N ALA A 503 -23.11 -23.32 -54.56
CA ALA A 503 -22.29 -22.59 -53.62
C ALA A 503 -21.01 -23.37 -53.23
N ALA A 504 -19.91 -22.67 -53.06
CA ALA A 504 -18.74 -23.19 -52.39
C ALA A 504 -19.06 -23.52 -50.94
N SER A 505 -18.25 -24.38 -50.31
CA SER A 505 -18.36 -24.69 -48.90
C SER A 505 -18.47 -23.45 -47.98
N PRO A 506 -19.11 -23.58 -46.80
CA PRO A 506 -19.30 -22.43 -45.89
C PRO A 506 -18.01 -21.84 -45.33
N GLU A 507 -16.92 -22.49 -45.55
CA GLU A 507 -15.58 -22.18 -45.02
C GLU A 507 -14.83 -21.16 -45.87
N ALA A 508 -13.91 -20.48 -45.21
CA ALA A 508 -12.82 -19.75 -45.86
C ALA A 508 -11.54 -20.59 -45.79
N TRP A 509 -11.46 -21.58 -46.62
CA TRP A 509 -10.26 -22.38 -46.68
C TRP A 509 -9.08 -21.55 -47.23
N VAL A 510 -7.99 -21.52 -46.45
CA VAL A 510 -6.68 -21.10 -46.92
C VAL A 510 -5.88 -22.38 -47.23
N TRP A 511 -6.37 -23.16 -48.18
CA TRP A 511 -5.77 -24.45 -48.53
C TRP A 511 -5.44 -24.49 -50.03
N ASN A 512 -4.19 -24.63 -50.30
CA ASN A 512 -3.74 -24.86 -51.68
C ASN A 512 -3.84 -26.33 -52.04
N SER A 513 -4.28 -26.66 -53.21
CA SER A 513 -4.33 -28.04 -53.71
C SER A 513 -2.97 -28.74 -53.53
N GLY A 514 -2.99 -29.95 -52.95
CA GLY A 514 -1.80 -30.78 -52.76
C GLY A 514 -1.05 -30.53 -51.44
N VAL A 515 -1.48 -29.61 -50.60
CA VAL A 515 -0.88 -29.43 -49.25
C VAL A 515 -1.49 -30.37 -48.21
N THR A 516 -0.71 -30.66 -47.18
CA THR A 516 -1.08 -31.58 -46.11
C THR A 516 -1.62 -30.87 -44.86
N GLY A 517 -1.83 -29.57 -44.93
CA GLY A 517 -2.36 -28.77 -43.82
C GLY A 517 -3.00 -27.48 -44.28
N GLY A 518 -3.84 -26.91 -43.43
CA GLY A 518 -4.48 -25.61 -43.66
C GLY A 518 -5.50 -25.22 -42.60
N THR A 519 -6.01 -24.03 -42.73
CA THR A 519 -7.02 -23.49 -41.78
C THR A 519 -8.39 -23.30 -42.47
N CYS A 520 -9.47 -23.43 -41.69
CA CYS A 520 -10.79 -23.01 -42.12
C CYS A 520 -11.50 -22.19 -41.03
N THR A 521 -12.30 -21.24 -41.45
CA THR A 521 -13.12 -20.42 -40.55
C THR A 521 -14.59 -20.60 -40.86
N ILE A 522 -15.41 -20.83 -39.86
CA ILE A 522 -16.88 -20.93 -40.03
C ILE A 522 -17.44 -19.53 -40.18
N LYS A 523 -17.87 -19.14 -41.37
CA LYS A 523 -18.51 -17.87 -41.66
C LYS A 523 -19.97 -17.87 -41.29
N ARG A 524 -20.51 -16.76 -40.83
CA ARG A 524 -21.95 -16.61 -40.55
C ARG A 524 -22.80 -16.75 -41.82
N THR A 525 -22.33 -16.18 -42.91
CA THR A 525 -23.03 -16.24 -44.22
C THR A 525 -22.03 -16.54 -45.30
N ASN A 526 -22.42 -17.41 -46.23
CA ASN A 526 -21.70 -17.68 -47.45
C ASN A 526 -22.71 -17.96 -48.58
N ASN A 527 -22.60 -17.31 -49.72
CA ASN A 527 -23.48 -17.45 -50.89
C ASN A 527 -24.98 -17.42 -50.53
N ASN A 528 -25.43 -16.42 -49.73
CA ASN A 528 -26.80 -16.22 -49.26
C ASN A 528 -27.34 -17.31 -48.29
N LYS A 529 -26.49 -18.19 -47.81
CA LYS A 529 -26.88 -19.19 -46.78
C LYS A 529 -26.43 -18.68 -45.41
N ASP A 530 -27.33 -18.76 -44.43
CA ASP A 530 -27.04 -18.44 -43.04
C ASP A 530 -26.60 -19.71 -42.28
N TYR A 531 -25.42 -19.65 -41.65
CA TYR A 531 -24.84 -20.71 -40.83
C TYR A 531 -24.85 -20.37 -39.35
N SER A 532 -25.61 -19.36 -38.92
CA SER A 532 -25.71 -18.96 -37.51
C SER A 532 -26.17 -20.08 -36.57
N GLY A 533 -26.88 -21.09 -37.11
CA GLY A 533 -27.30 -22.27 -36.38
C GLY A 533 -26.27 -23.39 -36.27
N THR A 534 -25.03 -23.16 -36.68
CA THR A 534 -23.97 -24.20 -36.59
C THR A 534 -23.65 -24.51 -35.14
N ALA A 535 -23.77 -25.81 -34.81
CA ALA A 535 -23.39 -26.38 -33.52
C ALA A 535 -22.32 -27.47 -33.65
N TYR A 536 -22.20 -28.04 -34.85
CA TYR A 536 -21.19 -29.03 -35.18
C TYR A 536 -20.68 -28.83 -36.61
N VAL A 537 -19.45 -29.30 -36.82
CA VAL A 537 -18.90 -29.50 -38.16
C VAL A 537 -18.46 -30.94 -38.36
N ARG A 538 -18.40 -31.37 -39.59
CA ARG A 538 -17.75 -32.61 -40.02
C ARG A 538 -16.84 -32.27 -41.18
N PHE A 539 -15.65 -32.87 -41.19
CA PHE A 539 -14.68 -32.70 -42.25
C PHE A 539 -14.61 -33.97 -43.12
N CYS A 540 -14.46 -33.76 -44.41
CA CYS A 540 -14.17 -34.80 -45.38
C CYS A 540 -12.70 -34.67 -45.76
N LEU A 541 -11.87 -35.58 -45.29
CA LEU A 541 -10.41 -35.50 -45.38
C LEU A 541 -9.82 -36.69 -46.17
N ALA A 542 -8.87 -36.40 -47.03
CA ALA A 542 -7.99 -37.40 -47.62
C ALA A 542 -6.87 -37.74 -46.66
N TYR A 543 -6.47 -39.01 -46.58
CA TYR A 543 -5.43 -39.49 -45.69
C TYR A 543 -4.73 -40.74 -46.26
N THR A 544 -3.48 -40.96 -45.85
CA THR A 544 -2.79 -42.22 -46.04
C THR A 544 -2.85 -43.08 -44.79
N SER A 545 -2.64 -42.42 -43.60
CA SER A 545 -2.85 -43.05 -42.29
C SER A 545 -3.81 -42.24 -41.46
N ILE A 546 -4.81 -42.89 -40.88
CA ILE A 546 -5.81 -42.25 -40.00
C ILE A 546 -5.19 -41.67 -38.75
N ASP A 547 -4.09 -42.22 -38.25
CA ASP A 547 -3.39 -41.78 -37.07
C ASP A 547 -2.68 -40.42 -37.25
N ASN A 548 -2.49 -40.00 -38.50
CA ASN A 548 -1.82 -38.75 -38.86
C ASN A 548 -2.80 -37.57 -39.07
N ILE A 549 -4.11 -37.79 -38.84
CA ILE A 549 -5.11 -36.74 -38.91
C ILE A 549 -5.14 -35.99 -37.60
N LYS A 550 -4.95 -34.69 -37.65
CA LYS A 550 -5.08 -33.79 -36.51
C LYS A 550 -5.97 -32.61 -36.88
N ILE A 551 -6.92 -32.32 -35.99
CA ILE A 551 -7.84 -31.19 -36.11
C ILE A 551 -7.79 -30.42 -34.80
N TYR A 552 -7.39 -29.18 -34.87
CA TYR A 552 -7.30 -28.28 -33.74
C TYR A 552 -8.29 -27.14 -33.90
N LYS A 553 -8.79 -26.61 -32.82
CA LYS A 553 -9.58 -25.38 -32.78
C LYS A 553 -8.73 -24.28 -32.16
N GLU A 554 -8.62 -23.14 -32.87
CA GLU A 554 -7.90 -21.94 -32.39
C GLU A 554 -8.69 -21.15 -31.36
#